data_21e0ef43dfd2b7aa8c04f823391f1424
#
_entry.id   21e0ef43dfd2b7aa8c04f823391f1424
#
_cell.length_a   1.000
_cell.length_b   1.000
_cell.length_c   1.000
_cell.angle_alpha   90.00
_cell.angle_beta   90.00
_cell.angle_gamma   90.00
#
_symmetry.space_group_name_H-M   'P 1'
#
loop_
_entity.id
_entity.type
_entity.pdbx_description
1 polymer ?
#
loop_
_entity_poly.entity_id
_entity_poly.type
_entity_poly.pdbx_seq_one_letter_code
_entity_poly.pdbx_strand_id
1 'polypeptide(L)'
;LPGDARARVFISRGEPPSLAALAEASDAPLDLETLTHGGPAIWATQPITTTSSRSAESGAFAIDDFPLPIENPWHSWMRPGGFDFTPDGKGAIVAMWNGDVWRVDGVMKAPPAELRWHRIASGLFQPLGVKFRGDDLFIACRDQIACLRDLNDDGEIDFIECFNNDHQVTEHFHEFAMGLQVDDEGNFYYAKSGRHALDSVVPHHGTLLKVLKDGSATQILATGFRAANGVCLNPDGSFFITDQEGFWTPKNRINRVRSGGFYGNMFGYTNIVDPADAAMEPPMIWVTNAKDRSPAEMVWVPSDTWGALGGSLLNLSYGTGRIFIVPHEALDDDWQGAVCELPIPAFATGIMRGRFGLDGALYTAGMFAWAGNATSPGGFHRITHLGGASHLPRTIKATHGKLEIVFSDPLDPEGISLDQCKMATWSLRRTANYGSSHYDDQALEISGARIARDGRTLTLDIPKLEPTHCYELKLNLRGADGTEIERNLHGTIHRLGATSS
;
A
#
# COMPACT_ATOMS: atom_id res chain seq x y z
N LEU A 1 -38.18 -32.54 3.09
CA LEU A 1 -38.45 -33.98 2.95
C LEU A 1 -37.87 -34.69 4.15
N PRO A 2 -38.56 -35.60 4.80
CA PRO A 2 -38.02 -36.35 5.92
C PRO A 2 -37.07 -37.44 5.40
N GLY A 3 -35.82 -37.39 5.82
CA GLY A 3 -34.75 -38.33 5.45
C GLY A 3 -33.91 -37.89 4.27
N ASP A 4 -32.80 -38.55 4.02
CA ASP A 4 -31.86 -38.32 2.92
C ASP A 4 -32.54 -38.66 1.55
N ALA A 5 -33.31 -37.71 1.02
CA ALA A 5 -33.96 -37.87 -0.26
C ALA A 5 -33.02 -37.32 -1.38
N ARG A 6 -32.54 -38.21 -2.21
CA ARG A 6 -31.83 -37.85 -3.44
C ARG A 6 -32.84 -37.73 -4.57
N ALA A 7 -32.82 -36.59 -5.29
CA ALA A 7 -33.65 -36.34 -6.46
C ALA A 7 -32.78 -36.08 -7.69
N ARG A 8 -33.20 -36.59 -8.83
CA ARG A 8 -32.58 -36.27 -10.13
C ARG A 8 -33.55 -35.45 -10.97
N VAL A 9 -33.08 -34.34 -11.47
CA VAL A 9 -33.85 -33.44 -12.32
C VAL A 9 -33.34 -33.60 -13.75
N PHE A 10 -34.24 -33.94 -14.69
CA PHE A 10 -33.92 -33.95 -16.11
C PHE A 10 -34.52 -32.72 -16.78
N ILE A 11 -33.72 -32.03 -17.57
CA ILE A 11 -34.14 -30.88 -18.37
C ILE A 11 -34.02 -31.27 -19.83
N SER A 12 -35.14 -31.29 -20.57
CA SER A 12 -35.16 -31.59 -22.00
C SER A 12 -35.73 -30.42 -22.81
N ARG A 13 -35.25 -30.27 -24.04
CA ARG A 13 -35.78 -29.30 -25.02
C ARG A 13 -36.58 -30.07 -26.05
N GLY A 14 -37.88 -29.82 -26.12
CA GLY A 14 -38.80 -30.55 -26.99
C GLY A 14 -39.69 -31.51 -26.20
N GLU A 15 -40.20 -32.59 -26.85
CA GLU A 15 -41.02 -33.58 -26.15
C GLU A 15 -40.22 -34.30 -25.07
N PRO A 16 -40.76 -34.47 -23.84
CA PRO A 16 -40.04 -35.13 -22.75
C PRO A 16 -39.79 -36.61 -23.14
N PRO A 17 -38.58 -37.14 -22.88
CA PRO A 17 -38.27 -38.54 -23.07
C PRO A 17 -39.14 -39.39 -22.14
N SER A 18 -39.42 -40.64 -22.54
CA SER A 18 -40.19 -41.55 -21.72
C SER A 18 -39.48 -41.86 -20.39
N LEU A 19 -40.23 -42.16 -19.37
CA LEU A 19 -39.65 -42.57 -18.05
C LEU A 19 -38.71 -43.78 -18.19
N ALA A 20 -38.96 -44.68 -19.12
CA ALA A 20 -38.06 -45.79 -19.43
C ALA A 20 -36.74 -45.34 -20.02
N ALA A 21 -36.76 -44.40 -20.98
CA ALA A 21 -35.54 -43.81 -21.54
C ALA A 21 -34.74 -43.00 -20.52
N LEU A 22 -35.43 -42.34 -19.59
CA LEU A 22 -34.77 -41.62 -18.49
C LEU A 22 -34.16 -42.61 -17.48
N ALA A 23 -34.79 -43.75 -17.22
CA ALA A 23 -34.25 -44.76 -16.35
C ALA A 23 -33.03 -45.48 -16.94
N GLU A 24 -33.04 -45.73 -18.26
CA GLU A 24 -31.92 -46.34 -18.99
C GLU A 24 -30.74 -45.39 -19.15
N ALA A 25 -30.98 -44.07 -19.28
CA ALA A 25 -29.93 -43.03 -19.38
C ALA A 25 -29.31 -42.66 -18.02
N SER A 26 -29.77 -43.28 -16.94
CA SER A 26 -29.31 -42.91 -15.61
C SER A 26 -28.09 -43.73 -15.20
N ASP A 27 -26.91 -43.13 -15.27
CA ASP A 27 -25.76 -43.55 -14.49
C ASP A 27 -26.07 -43.54 -12.99
N ALA A 28 -25.29 -44.26 -12.18
CA ALA A 28 -25.43 -44.25 -10.73
C ALA A 28 -25.48 -42.78 -10.22
N PRO A 29 -26.31 -42.45 -9.21
CA PRO A 29 -26.34 -41.10 -8.67
C PRO A 29 -24.93 -40.71 -8.23
N LEU A 30 -24.48 -39.52 -8.69
CA LEU A 30 -23.25 -38.93 -8.19
C LEU A 30 -23.32 -38.87 -6.66
N ASP A 31 -22.26 -39.33 -6.02
CA ASP A 31 -22.08 -39.07 -4.60
C ASP A 31 -21.70 -37.61 -4.41
N LEU A 32 -22.70 -36.79 -4.07
CA LEU A 32 -22.50 -35.35 -3.92
C LEU A 32 -21.58 -35.00 -2.74
N GLU A 33 -21.43 -35.89 -1.77
CA GLU A 33 -20.55 -35.72 -0.63
C GLU A 33 -19.07 -35.65 -1.11
N THR A 34 -18.71 -36.48 -2.08
CA THR A 34 -17.35 -36.44 -2.64
C THR A 34 -16.99 -35.10 -3.28
N LEU A 35 -17.99 -34.36 -3.77
CA LEU A 35 -17.77 -33.03 -4.38
C LEU A 35 -17.48 -31.93 -3.35
N THR A 36 -17.70 -32.22 -2.06
CA THR A 36 -17.42 -31.27 -0.96
C THR A 36 -16.00 -31.39 -0.43
N HIS A 37 -15.21 -32.37 -0.92
CA HIS A 37 -13.85 -32.64 -0.47
C HIS A 37 -12.74 -32.14 -1.38
N GLY A 38 -13.08 -31.28 -2.33
CA GLY A 38 -12.16 -30.81 -3.35
C GLY A 38 -12.07 -31.73 -4.58
N GLY A 39 -11.49 -31.22 -5.65
CA GLY A 39 -11.19 -31.92 -6.89
C GLY A 39 -9.68 -32.17 -7.05
N PRO A 40 -9.25 -32.92 -8.05
CA PRO A 40 -7.82 -33.02 -8.35
C PRO A 40 -7.31 -31.69 -8.87
N ALA A 41 -6.02 -31.39 -8.62
CA ALA A 41 -5.35 -30.24 -9.16
C ALA A 41 -5.55 -30.10 -10.69
N ILE A 42 -6.00 -28.92 -11.13
CA ILE A 42 -6.38 -28.65 -12.54
C ILE A 42 -5.33 -27.86 -13.31
N TRP A 43 -4.40 -27.22 -12.59
CA TRP A 43 -3.27 -26.52 -13.19
C TRP A 43 -2.03 -27.40 -13.25
N ALA A 44 -0.95 -26.93 -13.87
CA ALA A 44 0.23 -27.76 -14.04
C ALA A 44 0.80 -28.20 -12.70
N THR A 45 1.06 -29.50 -12.57
CA THR A 45 1.69 -30.10 -11.39
C THR A 45 3.14 -29.64 -11.19
N GLN A 46 3.79 -29.14 -12.25
CA GLN A 46 5.15 -28.62 -12.17
C GLN A 46 5.16 -27.10 -12.00
N PRO A 47 5.91 -26.60 -11.01
CA PRO A 47 6.07 -25.16 -10.83
C PRO A 47 6.83 -24.54 -12.00
N ILE A 48 6.52 -23.29 -12.31
CA ILE A 48 7.35 -22.48 -13.19
C ILE A 48 8.50 -21.95 -12.35
N THR A 49 9.72 -22.13 -12.82
CA THR A 49 10.92 -21.71 -12.09
C THR A 49 11.49 -20.42 -12.68
N THR A 50 11.86 -19.50 -11.80
CA THR A 50 12.68 -18.32 -12.11
C THR A 50 13.84 -18.26 -11.14
N THR A 51 14.80 -17.40 -11.39
CA THR A 51 15.99 -17.29 -10.52
C THR A 51 16.10 -15.85 -10.00
N SER A 52 16.12 -15.70 -8.70
CA SER A 52 16.34 -14.39 -8.07
C SER A 52 17.75 -13.88 -8.31
N SER A 53 17.92 -12.58 -8.36
CA SER A 53 19.22 -11.95 -8.55
C SER A 53 19.36 -10.68 -7.71
N ARG A 54 20.60 -10.37 -7.29
CA ARG A 54 20.92 -9.04 -6.75
C ARG A 54 20.96 -8.05 -7.89
N SER A 55 20.02 -7.08 -7.91
CA SER A 55 19.91 -6.08 -8.99
C SER A 55 20.62 -4.77 -8.68
N ALA A 56 20.73 -4.40 -7.40
CA ALA A 56 21.44 -3.22 -6.98
C ALA A 56 21.97 -3.33 -5.55
N GLU A 57 23.07 -2.60 -5.31
CA GLU A 57 23.57 -2.34 -3.98
C GLU A 57 23.92 -0.84 -3.92
N SER A 58 23.29 -0.11 -3.01
CA SER A 58 23.42 1.34 -2.90
C SER A 58 23.56 1.73 -1.44
N GLY A 59 24.79 2.08 -1.05
CA GLY A 59 25.09 2.48 0.33
C GLY A 59 24.69 1.41 1.34
N ALA A 60 23.74 1.73 2.21
CA ALA A 60 23.27 0.85 3.25
C ALA A 60 22.25 -0.21 2.79
N PHE A 61 21.86 -0.23 1.51
CA PHE A 61 20.77 -1.07 1.01
C PHE A 61 21.19 -1.97 -0.13
N ALA A 62 20.62 -3.17 -0.16
CA ALA A 62 20.70 -4.10 -1.28
C ALA A 62 19.28 -4.40 -1.79
N ILE A 63 19.16 -4.54 -3.11
CA ILE A 63 17.91 -4.88 -3.79
C ILE A 63 18.07 -6.19 -4.50
N ASP A 64 17.15 -7.11 -4.25
CA ASP A 64 17.05 -8.37 -4.96
C ASP A 64 15.76 -8.39 -5.77
N ASP A 65 15.84 -8.81 -7.02
CA ASP A 65 14.70 -8.99 -7.91
C ASP A 65 14.25 -10.45 -7.90
N PHE A 66 12.93 -10.62 -7.84
CA PHE A 66 12.24 -11.89 -7.97
C PHE A 66 11.48 -11.90 -9.30
N PRO A 67 12.10 -12.41 -10.39
CA PRO A 67 11.48 -12.41 -11.69
C PRO A 67 10.15 -13.14 -11.69
N LEU A 68 9.11 -12.47 -12.19
CA LEU A 68 7.79 -13.03 -12.37
C LEU A 68 7.79 -14.01 -13.55
N PRO A 69 6.99 -15.10 -13.53
CA PRO A 69 6.86 -16.03 -14.66
C PRO A 69 6.01 -15.41 -15.78
N ILE A 70 6.58 -14.44 -16.50
CA ILE A 70 5.91 -13.73 -17.59
C ILE A 70 5.47 -14.70 -18.69
N GLU A 71 6.39 -15.59 -19.08
CA GLU A 71 6.07 -16.69 -19.99
C GLU A 71 5.46 -17.83 -19.17
N ASN A 72 4.16 -18.01 -19.30
CA ASN A 72 3.43 -19.07 -18.60
C ASN A 72 2.36 -19.69 -19.50
N PRO A 73 1.98 -20.99 -19.28
CA PRO A 73 1.05 -21.73 -20.16
C PRO A 73 -0.36 -21.12 -20.28
N TRP A 74 -0.75 -20.29 -19.30
CA TRP A 74 -2.09 -19.71 -19.25
C TRP A 74 -2.15 -18.30 -19.84
N HIS A 75 -1.00 -17.77 -20.34
CA HIS A 75 -0.88 -16.39 -20.78
C HIS A 75 -1.36 -15.38 -19.72
N SER A 76 -1.20 -15.76 -18.45
CA SER A 76 -1.58 -14.92 -17.31
C SER A 76 -0.72 -13.66 -17.29
N TRP A 77 -1.37 -12.52 -17.18
CA TRP A 77 -0.67 -11.23 -17.16
C TRP A 77 -0.17 -10.95 -15.74
N MET A 78 1.15 -11.01 -15.54
CA MET A 78 1.79 -10.94 -14.24
C MET A 78 1.85 -9.49 -13.70
N ARG A 79 0.75 -9.05 -13.08
CA ARG A 79 0.58 -7.73 -12.48
C ARG A 79 0.19 -7.86 -11.00
N PRO A 80 1.15 -7.96 -10.07
CA PRO A 80 0.88 -8.11 -8.64
C PRO A 80 0.05 -6.94 -8.09
N GLY A 81 -1.13 -7.24 -7.55
CA GLY A 81 -2.01 -6.29 -6.85
C GLY A 81 -1.90 -6.36 -5.34
N GLY A 82 -1.43 -7.49 -4.81
CA GLY A 82 -1.21 -7.73 -3.39
C GLY A 82 -0.43 -9.00 -3.13
N PHE A 83 0.17 -9.09 -1.94
CA PHE A 83 0.81 -10.30 -1.47
C PHE A 83 0.82 -10.37 0.05
N ASP A 84 0.99 -11.59 0.57
CA ASP A 84 1.32 -11.84 1.97
C ASP A 84 2.18 -13.11 2.06
N PHE A 85 2.93 -13.25 3.15
CA PHE A 85 3.70 -14.47 3.39
C PHE A 85 2.81 -15.61 3.83
N THR A 86 3.19 -16.84 3.44
CA THR A 86 2.55 -18.04 3.98
C THR A 86 2.78 -18.13 5.49
N PRO A 87 1.84 -18.71 6.27
CA PRO A 87 1.97 -18.80 7.74
C PRO A 87 3.24 -19.51 8.20
N ASP A 88 3.74 -20.46 7.40
CA ASP A 88 5.00 -21.19 7.67
C ASP A 88 6.26 -20.36 7.34
N GLY A 89 6.10 -19.16 6.80
CA GLY A 89 7.18 -18.23 6.43
C GLY A 89 8.08 -18.70 5.29
N LYS A 90 7.73 -19.77 4.55
CA LYS A 90 8.61 -20.33 3.49
C LYS A 90 8.35 -19.76 2.11
N GLY A 91 7.18 -19.22 1.89
CA GLY A 91 6.74 -18.68 0.62
C GLY A 91 5.89 -17.43 0.76
N ALA A 92 5.34 -16.99 -0.34
CA ALA A 92 4.37 -15.92 -0.40
C ALA A 92 3.21 -16.27 -1.34
N ILE A 93 2.05 -15.72 -1.05
CA ILE A 93 0.90 -15.70 -1.96
C ILE A 93 0.85 -14.35 -2.63
N VAL A 94 0.79 -14.33 -3.95
CA VAL A 94 0.75 -13.12 -4.77
C VAL A 94 -0.50 -13.14 -5.63
N ALA A 95 -1.39 -12.18 -5.42
CA ALA A 95 -2.59 -12.02 -6.23
C ALA A 95 -2.33 -11.05 -7.39
N MET A 96 -2.69 -11.48 -8.60
CA MET A 96 -2.53 -10.69 -9.83
C MET A 96 -3.82 -9.93 -10.14
N TRP A 97 -3.69 -8.68 -10.56
CA TRP A 97 -4.82 -7.80 -10.85
C TRP A 97 -5.82 -8.38 -11.88
N ASN A 98 -5.36 -9.27 -12.76
CA ASN A 98 -6.21 -9.99 -13.72
C ASN A 98 -7.04 -11.12 -13.11
N GLY A 99 -6.85 -11.48 -11.84
CA GLY A 99 -7.68 -12.43 -11.09
C GLY A 99 -7.03 -13.76 -10.76
N ASP A 100 -5.77 -13.96 -11.10
CA ASP A 100 -5.00 -15.14 -10.73
C ASP A 100 -4.36 -14.99 -9.35
N VAL A 101 -4.18 -16.10 -8.66
CA VAL A 101 -3.43 -16.17 -7.40
C VAL A 101 -2.32 -17.18 -7.56
N TRP A 102 -1.12 -16.77 -7.16
CA TRP A 102 0.07 -17.57 -7.27
C TRP A 102 0.74 -17.75 -5.91
N ARG A 103 1.21 -18.95 -5.64
CA ARG A 103 2.16 -19.24 -4.57
C ARG A 103 3.57 -19.18 -5.14
N VAL A 104 4.48 -18.54 -4.43
CA VAL A 104 5.90 -18.54 -4.76
C VAL A 104 6.72 -19.03 -3.56
N ASP A 105 7.51 -20.08 -3.78
CA ASP A 105 8.44 -20.61 -2.79
C ASP A 105 9.88 -20.18 -3.12
N GLY A 106 10.70 -20.06 -2.07
CA GLY A 106 12.12 -19.72 -2.23
C GLY A 106 12.44 -18.24 -2.03
N VAL A 107 11.46 -17.38 -1.77
CA VAL A 107 11.63 -15.92 -1.61
C VAL A 107 12.54 -15.52 -0.45
N MET A 108 12.62 -16.34 0.61
CA MET A 108 13.46 -16.07 1.78
C MET A 108 14.93 -16.46 1.58
N LYS A 109 15.28 -17.10 0.46
CA LYS A 109 16.66 -17.51 0.18
C LYS A 109 17.48 -16.33 -0.34
N ALA A 110 18.79 -16.35 -0.02
CA ALA A 110 19.72 -15.38 -0.59
C ALA A 110 19.89 -15.62 -2.11
N PRO A 111 19.95 -14.56 -2.94
CA PRO A 111 20.18 -14.71 -4.36
C PRO A 111 21.64 -15.12 -4.67
N PRO A 112 21.87 -15.86 -5.78
CA PRO A 112 20.85 -16.38 -6.68
C PRO A 112 20.13 -17.58 -6.09
N ALA A 113 18.78 -17.58 -6.15
CA ALA A 113 17.96 -18.65 -5.63
C ALA A 113 16.86 -19.03 -6.62
N GLU A 114 16.54 -20.31 -6.68
CA GLU A 114 15.39 -20.79 -7.43
C GLU A 114 14.08 -20.36 -6.74
N LEU A 115 13.22 -19.74 -7.49
CA LEU A 115 11.85 -19.38 -7.13
C LEU A 115 10.90 -20.33 -7.86
N ARG A 116 9.98 -20.93 -7.14
CA ARG A 116 8.99 -21.87 -7.71
C ARG A 116 7.60 -21.26 -7.61
N TRP A 117 7.01 -20.99 -8.77
CA TRP A 117 5.71 -20.36 -8.92
C TRP A 117 4.65 -21.40 -9.25
N HIS A 118 3.62 -21.50 -8.41
CA HIS A 118 2.43 -22.32 -8.62
C HIS A 118 1.23 -21.41 -8.76
N ARG A 119 0.44 -21.59 -9.82
CA ARG A 119 -0.88 -20.97 -9.93
C ARG A 119 -1.83 -21.77 -9.07
N ILE A 120 -2.40 -21.16 -8.03
CA ILE A 120 -3.27 -21.86 -7.06
C ILE A 120 -4.75 -21.51 -7.20
N ALA A 121 -5.08 -20.37 -7.82
CA ALA A 121 -6.46 -19.95 -8.07
C ALA A 121 -6.54 -19.02 -9.28
N SER A 122 -7.76 -18.88 -9.84
CA SER A 122 -8.07 -17.94 -10.92
C SER A 122 -9.54 -17.51 -10.84
N GLY A 123 -9.88 -16.43 -11.53
CA GLY A 123 -11.28 -15.98 -11.70
C GLY A 123 -11.71 -14.92 -10.69
N LEU A 124 -10.80 -14.39 -9.87
CA LEU A 124 -11.10 -13.28 -8.96
C LEU A 124 -11.21 -11.95 -9.71
N PHE A 125 -12.04 -11.04 -9.21
CA PHE A 125 -12.24 -9.74 -9.85
C PHE A 125 -11.32 -8.66 -9.27
N GLN A 126 -10.23 -8.34 -10.00
CA GLN A 126 -9.28 -7.27 -9.67
C GLN A 126 -8.80 -7.31 -8.21
N PRO A 127 -8.13 -8.39 -7.76
CA PRO A 127 -7.60 -8.48 -6.41
C PRO A 127 -6.48 -7.45 -6.18
N LEU A 128 -6.58 -6.67 -5.08
CA LEU A 128 -5.64 -5.61 -4.71
C LEU A 128 -5.20 -5.68 -3.24
N GLY A 129 -5.52 -6.75 -2.53
CA GLY A 129 -5.07 -7.00 -1.17
C GLY A 129 -5.07 -8.50 -0.87
N VAL A 130 -4.07 -8.94 -0.13
CA VAL A 130 -3.90 -10.33 0.33
C VAL A 130 -3.57 -10.31 1.80
N LYS A 131 -4.21 -11.16 2.59
CA LYS A 131 -3.92 -11.36 4.02
C LYS A 131 -4.18 -12.78 4.46
N PHE A 132 -3.29 -13.29 5.27
CA PHE A 132 -3.58 -14.44 6.11
C PHE A 132 -4.19 -14.00 7.45
N ARG A 133 -5.16 -14.78 7.93
CA ARG A 133 -5.68 -14.72 9.31
C ARG A 133 -5.62 -16.15 9.87
N GLY A 134 -4.62 -16.42 10.69
CA GLY A 134 -4.21 -17.79 10.97
C GLY A 134 -3.78 -18.48 9.67
N ASP A 135 -4.36 -19.65 9.39
CA ASP A 135 -4.08 -20.39 8.16
C ASP A 135 -5.04 -20.05 6.99
N ASP A 136 -6.07 -19.27 7.26
CA ASP A 136 -7.05 -18.86 6.24
C ASP A 136 -6.52 -17.75 5.34
N LEU A 137 -6.63 -17.93 4.03
CA LEU A 137 -6.21 -16.98 3.01
C LEU A 137 -7.37 -16.09 2.55
N PHE A 138 -7.23 -14.77 2.76
CA PHE A 138 -8.22 -13.77 2.35
C PHE A 138 -7.68 -12.87 1.26
N ILE A 139 -8.53 -12.55 0.28
CA ILE A 139 -8.19 -11.67 -0.84
C ILE A 139 -9.27 -10.59 -0.99
N ALA A 140 -8.84 -9.33 -0.93
CA ALA A 140 -9.71 -8.20 -1.25
C ALA A 140 -9.82 -8.05 -2.78
N CYS A 141 -11.01 -8.34 -3.27
CA CYS A 141 -11.41 -8.19 -4.66
C CYS A 141 -12.26 -6.93 -4.82
N ARG A 142 -12.46 -6.49 -6.06
CA ARG A 142 -13.29 -5.32 -6.34
C ARG A 142 -14.74 -5.48 -5.88
N ASP A 143 -15.25 -6.71 -5.83
CA ASP A 143 -16.63 -7.08 -5.54
C ASP A 143 -16.83 -7.76 -4.18
N GLN A 144 -15.77 -8.25 -3.55
CA GLN A 144 -15.86 -9.00 -2.30
C GLN A 144 -14.51 -9.12 -1.57
N ILE A 145 -14.56 -9.52 -0.30
CA ILE A 145 -13.47 -10.23 0.34
C ILE A 145 -13.74 -11.71 0.14
N ALA A 146 -12.85 -12.38 -0.59
CA ALA A 146 -12.92 -13.82 -0.81
C ALA A 146 -12.03 -14.55 0.22
N CYS A 147 -12.50 -15.69 0.74
CA CYS A 147 -11.68 -16.67 1.46
C CYS A 147 -11.42 -17.86 0.56
N LEU A 148 -10.16 -18.21 0.35
CA LEU A 148 -9.74 -19.27 -0.54
C LEU A 148 -9.47 -20.54 0.24
N ARG A 149 -10.11 -21.64 -0.16
CA ARG A 149 -10.06 -22.94 0.51
C ARG A 149 -9.45 -24.00 -0.41
N ASP A 150 -8.36 -24.59 0.03
CA ASP A 150 -7.85 -25.88 -0.44
C ASP A 150 -8.49 -26.96 0.45
N LEU A 151 -9.42 -27.74 -0.10
CA LEU A 151 -10.24 -28.67 0.68
C LEU A 151 -9.61 -30.05 0.83
N ASN A 152 -8.59 -30.36 0.01
CA ASN A 152 -7.95 -31.65 -0.05
C ASN A 152 -6.43 -31.62 0.18
N ASP A 153 -5.89 -30.43 0.49
CA ASP A 153 -4.47 -30.17 0.75
C ASP A 153 -3.53 -30.53 -0.44
N ASP A 154 -4.03 -30.39 -1.69
CA ASP A 154 -3.22 -30.65 -2.89
C ASP A 154 -2.42 -29.43 -3.39
N GLY A 155 -2.64 -28.27 -2.76
CA GLY A 155 -1.95 -27.02 -3.03
C GLY A 155 -2.66 -26.13 -4.06
N GLU A 156 -3.84 -26.52 -4.57
CA GLU A 156 -4.72 -25.69 -5.39
C GLU A 156 -6.00 -25.35 -4.63
N ILE A 157 -6.63 -24.25 -5.00
CA ILE A 157 -7.86 -23.80 -4.35
C ILE A 157 -9.06 -24.46 -5.01
N ASP A 158 -9.81 -25.22 -4.23
CA ASP A 158 -11.04 -25.90 -4.66
C ASP A 158 -12.27 -25.01 -4.55
N PHE A 159 -12.28 -24.11 -3.55
CA PHE A 159 -13.47 -23.33 -3.23
C PHE A 159 -13.12 -21.88 -2.93
N ILE A 160 -13.78 -20.96 -3.62
CA ILE A 160 -13.73 -19.53 -3.36
C ILE A 160 -14.98 -19.14 -2.59
N GLU A 161 -14.83 -18.98 -1.28
CA GLU A 161 -15.89 -18.57 -0.39
C GLU A 161 -16.06 -17.05 -0.43
N CYS A 162 -17.29 -16.58 -0.68
CA CYS A 162 -17.62 -15.16 -0.48
C CYS A 162 -17.72 -14.87 1.02
N PHE A 163 -16.65 -14.33 1.60
CA PHE A 163 -16.63 -14.00 3.02
C PHE A 163 -17.47 -12.76 3.34
N ASN A 164 -17.36 -11.72 2.53
CA ASN A 164 -18.18 -10.51 2.62
C ASN A 164 -18.25 -9.79 1.28
N ASN A 165 -19.45 -9.38 0.87
CA ASN A 165 -19.70 -8.60 -0.34
C ASN A 165 -20.67 -7.42 -0.11
N ASP A 166 -20.71 -6.88 1.10
CA ASP A 166 -21.59 -5.75 1.44
C ASP A 166 -21.27 -4.49 0.63
N HIS A 167 -20.00 -4.27 0.27
CA HIS A 167 -19.65 -3.11 -0.52
C HIS A 167 -20.16 -3.26 -1.96
N GLN A 168 -20.93 -2.27 -2.36
CA GLN A 168 -21.56 -2.27 -3.68
C GLN A 168 -20.56 -1.86 -4.77
N VAL A 169 -20.74 -2.45 -5.96
CA VAL A 169 -19.96 -2.18 -7.18
C VAL A 169 -20.87 -1.59 -8.23
N THR A 170 -20.39 -0.60 -8.99
CA THR A 170 -21.06 -0.05 -10.16
C THR A 170 -20.24 -0.34 -11.43
N GLU A 171 -20.70 0.15 -12.58
CA GLU A 171 -20.00 0.01 -13.86
C GLU A 171 -18.71 0.85 -13.96
N HIS A 172 -18.49 1.78 -13.00
CA HIS A 172 -17.40 2.74 -13.11
C HIS A 172 -16.03 2.12 -12.83
N PHE A 173 -15.07 2.31 -13.73
CA PHE A 173 -13.75 1.67 -13.67
C PHE A 173 -12.93 2.02 -12.41
N HIS A 174 -13.14 3.19 -11.82
CA HIS A 174 -12.30 3.76 -10.74
C HIS A 174 -12.66 3.26 -9.34
N GLU A 175 -13.56 2.33 -9.19
CA GLU A 175 -14.03 1.79 -7.91
C GLU A 175 -13.11 0.69 -7.35
N PHE A 176 -11.84 0.97 -7.19
CA PHE A 176 -10.89 0.00 -6.65
C PHE A 176 -11.17 -0.28 -5.18
N ALA A 177 -11.09 -1.56 -4.77
CA ALA A 177 -11.00 -1.99 -3.37
C ALA A 177 -9.52 -2.23 -3.05
N MET A 178 -8.92 -1.35 -2.25
CA MET A 178 -7.47 -1.25 -2.13
C MET A 178 -6.96 -1.61 -0.75
N GLY A 179 -5.89 -2.40 -0.73
CA GLY A 179 -5.28 -2.89 0.49
C GLY A 179 -6.12 -3.98 1.15
N LEU A 180 -5.58 -4.59 2.17
CA LEU A 180 -6.30 -5.43 3.13
C LEU A 180 -5.45 -5.50 4.38
N GLN A 181 -5.99 -5.08 5.50
CA GLN A 181 -5.38 -5.20 6.81
C GLN A 181 -6.27 -6.03 7.71
N VAL A 182 -5.69 -6.63 8.74
CA VAL A 182 -6.42 -7.37 9.76
C VAL A 182 -5.92 -6.92 11.13
N ASP A 183 -6.84 -6.67 12.07
CA ASP A 183 -6.51 -6.36 13.45
C ASP A 183 -6.37 -7.64 14.30
N ASP A 184 -5.93 -7.48 15.55
CA ASP A 184 -5.75 -8.59 16.48
C ASP A 184 -7.09 -9.27 16.88
N GLU A 185 -8.22 -8.61 16.65
CA GLU A 185 -9.55 -9.17 16.86
C GLU A 185 -10.04 -9.98 15.66
N GLY A 186 -9.34 -9.88 14.50
CA GLY A 186 -9.66 -10.57 13.25
C GLY A 186 -10.58 -9.79 12.31
N ASN A 187 -10.86 -8.50 12.56
CA ASN A 187 -11.60 -7.65 11.64
C ASN A 187 -10.72 -7.23 10.46
N PHE A 188 -11.33 -7.08 9.29
CA PHE A 188 -10.63 -6.64 8.08
C PHE A 188 -10.87 -5.17 7.77
N TYR A 189 -9.85 -4.53 7.17
CA TYR A 189 -9.89 -3.12 6.79
C TYR A 189 -9.33 -2.93 5.38
N TYR A 190 -10.04 -2.16 4.56
CA TYR A 190 -9.62 -1.78 3.21
C TYR A 190 -10.27 -0.47 2.80
N ALA A 191 -9.74 0.18 1.77
CA ALA A 191 -10.31 1.41 1.25
C ALA A 191 -11.00 1.17 -0.09
N LYS A 192 -12.14 1.84 -0.30
CA LYS A 192 -12.85 1.85 -1.57
C LYS A 192 -12.71 3.21 -2.23
N SER A 193 -12.21 3.24 -3.47
CA SER A 193 -12.07 4.48 -4.24
C SER A 193 -13.43 5.07 -4.61
N GLY A 194 -13.46 6.40 -4.78
CA GLY A 194 -14.60 7.11 -5.37
C GLY A 194 -14.67 6.95 -6.89
N ARG A 195 -15.76 7.38 -7.48
CA ARG A 195 -15.89 7.51 -8.93
C ARG A 195 -15.04 8.69 -9.41
N HIS A 196 -14.38 8.54 -10.54
CA HIS A 196 -13.54 9.60 -11.09
C HIS A 196 -14.41 10.70 -11.72
N ALA A 197 -14.39 11.89 -11.13
CA ALA A 197 -15.15 13.06 -11.58
C ALA A 197 -16.68 12.86 -11.69
N LEU A 198 -17.25 11.92 -10.97
CA LEU A 198 -18.68 11.66 -10.94
C LEU A 198 -19.18 11.51 -9.51
N ASP A 199 -20.40 11.96 -9.26
CA ASP A 199 -21.04 11.83 -7.96
C ASP A 199 -21.12 10.37 -7.50
N SER A 200 -21.01 10.17 -6.21
CA SER A 200 -21.20 8.88 -5.58
C SER A 200 -22.65 8.40 -5.75
N VAL A 201 -22.81 7.13 -6.11
CA VAL A 201 -24.15 6.50 -6.26
C VAL A 201 -24.37 5.35 -5.28
N VAL A 202 -23.31 4.97 -4.54
CA VAL A 202 -23.38 3.95 -3.48
C VAL A 202 -22.61 4.43 -2.24
N PRO A 203 -22.98 3.98 -1.03
CA PRO A 203 -22.41 4.50 0.22
C PRO A 203 -20.93 4.18 0.43
N HIS A 204 -20.37 3.25 -0.31
CA HIS A 204 -18.99 2.81 -0.15
C HIS A 204 -17.97 3.55 -1.01
N HIS A 205 -18.40 4.49 -1.87
CA HIS A 205 -17.50 5.29 -2.68
C HIS A 205 -16.66 6.26 -1.85
N GLY A 206 -15.35 6.19 -1.98
CA GLY A 206 -14.41 7.08 -1.30
C GLY A 206 -14.36 6.87 0.21
N THR A 207 -14.31 5.63 0.68
CA THR A 207 -14.43 5.28 2.10
C THR A 207 -13.30 4.38 2.59
N LEU A 208 -13.01 4.45 3.91
CA LEU A 208 -12.34 3.40 4.66
C LEU A 208 -13.41 2.50 5.28
N LEU A 209 -13.28 1.20 5.08
CA LEU A 209 -14.23 0.18 5.48
C LEU A 209 -13.63 -0.76 6.52
N LYS A 210 -14.45 -1.16 7.51
CA LYS A 210 -14.19 -2.24 8.45
C LYS A 210 -15.20 -3.35 8.19
N VAL A 211 -14.73 -4.58 7.98
CA VAL A 211 -15.56 -5.78 7.94
C VAL A 211 -15.36 -6.56 9.23
N LEU A 212 -16.46 -6.91 9.88
CA LEU A 212 -16.40 -7.67 11.12
C LEU A 212 -15.75 -9.05 10.89
N LYS A 213 -15.12 -9.59 11.94
CA LYS A 213 -14.34 -10.84 11.89
C LYS A 213 -15.08 -12.05 11.38
N ASP A 214 -16.42 -12.06 11.48
CA ASP A 214 -17.30 -13.12 11.00
C ASP A 214 -17.90 -12.84 9.61
N GLY A 215 -17.53 -11.71 8.98
CA GLY A 215 -18.03 -11.29 7.68
C GLY A 215 -19.47 -10.76 7.70
N SER A 216 -20.11 -10.66 8.85
CA SER A 216 -21.54 -10.37 8.98
C SER A 216 -21.96 -8.94 8.66
N ALA A 217 -21.02 -7.98 8.71
CA ALA A 217 -21.32 -6.57 8.46
C ALA A 217 -20.09 -5.76 8.07
N THR A 218 -20.33 -4.73 7.26
CA THR A 218 -19.35 -3.73 6.87
C THR A 218 -19.71 -2.36 7.45
N GLN A 219 -18.73 -1.70 8.05
CA GLN A 219 -18.86 -0.37 8.66
C GLN A 219 -18.02 0.65 7.89
N ILE A 220 -18.58 1.82 7.63
CA ILE A 220 -17.85 2.96 7.07
C ILE A 220 -17.18 3.71 8.22
N LEU A 221 -15.84 3.76 8.23
CA LEU A 221 -15.07 4.44 9.27
C LEU A 221 -14.76 5.89 8.92
N ALA A 222 -14.55 6.20 7.65
CA ALA A 222 -14.21 7.54 7.17
C ALA A 222 -14.59 7.68 5.69
N THR A 223 -14.77 8.93 5.24
CA THR A 223 -15.26 9.26 3.91
C THR A 223 -14.42 10.35 3.23
N GLY A 224 -14.71 10.63 1.96
CA GLY A 224 -14.08 11.73 1.24
C GLY A 224 -12.71 11.41 0.65
N PHE A 225 -12.38 10.14 0.46
CA PHE A 225 -11.20 9.72 -0.29
C PHE A 225 -11.51 9.68 -1.79
N ARG A 226 -10.49 10.02 -2.59
CA ARG A 226 -10.59 9.92 -4.05
C ARG A 226 -10.16 8.53 -4.55
N ALA A 227 -8.92 8.15 -4.24
CA ALA A 227 -8.30 6.89 -4.66
C ALA A 227 -7.27 6.44 -3.61
N ALA A 228 -7.77 6.05 -2.45
CA ALA A 228 -6.98 5.66 -1.31
C ALA A 228 -6.25 4.34 -1.59
N ASN A 229 -5.01 4.40 -2.09
CA ASN A 229 -4.26 3.20 -2.49
C ASN A 229 -3.59 2.48 -1.31
N GLY A 230 -3.12 3.21 -0.32
CA GLY A 230 -2.47 2.63 0.85
C GLY A 230 -3.34 2.66 2.09
N VAL A 231 -3.52 1.51 2.72
CA VAL A 231 -4.15 1.37 4.04
C VAL A 231 -3.12 0.77 4.98
N CYS A 232 -2.68 1.54 5.96
CA CYS A 232 -1.74 1.11 6.99
C CYS A 232 -2.46 1.12 8.35
N LEU A 233 -2.59 -0.05 8.94
CA LEU A 233 -3.00 -0.18 10.34
C LEU A 233 -1.78 0.05 11.22
N ASN A 234 -1.85 1.07 12.06
CA ASN A 234 -0.77 1.44 12.96
C ASN A 234 -0.76 0.56 14.22
N PRO A 235 0.37 0.45 14.93
CA PRO A 235 0.46 -0.34 16.18
C PRO A 235 -0.51 0.10 17.28
N ASP A 236 -0.97 1.36 17.25
CA ASP A 236 -1.95 1.91 18.19
C ASP A 236 -3.43 1.70 17.75
N GLY A 237 -3.66 0.95 16.67
CA GLY A 237 -4.98 0.70 16.10
C GLY A 237 -5.54 1.84 15.25
N SER A 238 -4.83 2.95 15.10
CA SER A 238 -5.18 4.02 14.16
C SER A 238 -4.77 3.67 12.73
N PHE A 239 -5.14 4.53 11.77
CA PHE A 239 -4.81 4.31 10.37
C PHE A 239 -4.05 5.47 9.76
N PHE A 240 -3.07 5.14 8.90
CA PHE A 240 -2.64 6.03 7.84
C PHE A 240 -3.24 5.58 6.52
N ILE A 241 -3.72 6.57 5.74
CA ILE A 241 -4.23 6.35 4.39
C ILE A 241 -3.56 7.33 3.44
N THR A 242 -3.01 6.79 2.36
CA THR A 242 -2.53 7.61 1.24
C THR A 242 -3.65 7.81 0.22
N ASP A 243 -3.76 9.02 -0.32
CA ASP A 243 -4.75 9.33 -1.35
C ASP A 243 -4.13 10.15 -2.48
N GLN A 244 -4.74 10.13 -3.66
CA GLN A 244 -4.20 10.71 -4.87
C GLN A 244 -4.81 12.07 -5.20
N GLU A 245 -3.98 12.94 -5.83
CA GLU A 245 -4.43 14.18 -6.47
C GLU A 245 -5.60 13.94 -7.42
N GLY A 246 -6.55 14.85 -7.42
CA GLY A 246 -7.71 14.78 -8.30
C GLY A 246 -8.67 15.93 -8.10
N PHE A 247 -9.90 15.77 -8.55
CA PHE A 247 -10.96 16.72 -8.29
C PHE A 247 -11.21 16.80 -6.79
N TRP A 248 -11.31 18.00 -6.23
CA TRP A 248 -11.45 18.26 -4.80
C TRP A 248 -10.29 17.75 -3.92
N THR A 249 -9.22 17.24 -4.54
CA THR A 249 -8.03 16.75 -3.85
C THR A 249 -6.82 17.47 -4.45
N PRO A 250 -6.34 18.57 -3.83
CA PRO A 250 -5.35 19.50 -4.40
C PRO A 250 -4.05 18.83 -4.81
N LYS A 251 -3.54 17.91 -4.01
CA LYS A 251 -2.34 17.10 -4.24
C LYS A 251 -2.52 15.71 -3.65
N ASN A 252 -1.57 14.82 -3.92
CA ASN A 252 -1.50 13.56 -3.18
C ASN A 252 -1.35 13.87 -1.70
N ARG A 253 -1.83 12.96 -0.85
CA ARG A 253 -1.85 13.21 0.59
C ARG A 253 -1.64 11.94 1.40
N ILE A 254 -0.97 12.09 2.53
CA ILE A 254 -0.88 11.10 3.58
C ILE A 254 -1.78 11.57 4.72
N ASN A 255 -2.74 10.76 5.11
CA ASN A 255 -3.74 11.11 6.11
C ASN A 255 -3.58 10.23 7.34
N ARG A 256 -3.61 10.83 8.55
CA ARG A 256 -3.98 10.10 9.76
C ARG A 256 -5.49 10.07 9.82
N VAL A 257 -6.08 8.88 9.92
CA VAL A 257 -7.54 8.73 9.82
C VAL A 257 -8.20 8.75 11.19
N ARG A 258 -9.20 9.59 11.32
CA ARG A 258 -10.13 9.64 12.47
C ARG A 258 -11.44 8.96 12.09
N SER A 259 -12.01 8.21 13.02
CA SER A 259 -13.35 7.64 12.82
C SER A 259 -14.38 8.76 12.63
N GLY A 260 -15.20 8.64 11.59
CA GLY A 260 -16.17 9.67 11.18
C GLY A 260 -15.58 10.83 10.39
N GLY A 261 -14.25 10.86 10.15
CA GLY A 261 -13.58 11.94 9.42
C GLY A 261 -13.97 12.01 7.95
N PHE A 262 -13.92 13.23 7.40
CA PHE A 262 -14.11 13.51 5.98
C PHE A 262 -12.81 14.06 5.37
N TYR A 263 -12.34 13.44 4.28
CA TYR A 263 -11.03 13.71 3.71
C TYR A 263 -11.03 14.49 2.39
N GLY A 264 -12.12 15.21 2.13
CA GLY A 264 -12.15 16.34 1.19
C GLY A 264 -12.66 16.05 -0.21
N ASN A 265 -12.71 14.82 -0.71
CA ASN A 265 -13.26 14.53 -2.03
C ASN A 265 -14.79 14.60 -2.00
N MET A 266 -15.36 15.60 -2.69
CA MET A 266 -16.81 15.82 -2.74
C MET A 266 -17.54 14.79 -3.63
N PHE A 267 -16.84 14.00 -4.42
CA PHE A 267 -17.40 12.88 -5.19
C PHE A 267 -17.44 11.56 -4.41
N GLY A 268 -16.88 11.51 -3.18
CA GLY A 268 -17.10 10.42 -2.23
C GLY A 268 -18.52 10.48 -1.63
N TYR A 269 -19.01 9.35 -1.14
CA TYR A 269 -20.28 9.31 -0.43
C TYR A 269 -20.15 10.02 0.92
N THR A 270 -20.84 11.13 1.09
CA THR A 270 -20.76 11.95 2.30
C THR A 270 -22.01 12.83 2.44
N ASN A 271 -22.33 13.23 3.66
CA ASN A 271 -23.32 14.23 3.96
C ASN A 271 -22.73 15.67 4.03
N ILE A 272 -21.42 15.81 3.84
CA ILE A 272 -20.72 17.09 3.85
C ILE A 272 -20.93 17.78 2.50
N VAL A 273 -21.55 18.94 2.52
CA VAL A 273 -21.81 19.78 1.33
C VAL A 273 -20.96 21.05 1.31
N ASP A 274 -20.28 21.37 2.42
CA ASP A 274 -19.40 22.53 2.52
C ASP A 274 -18.08 22.28 1.75
N PRO A 275 -17.77 23.09 0.72
CA PRO A 275 -16.53 22.94 -0.04
C PRO A 275 -15.32 23.57 0.66
N ALA A 276 -15.47 24.26 1.78
CA ALA A 276 -14.36 24.92 2.47
C ALA A 276 -13.36 23.89 3.05
N ASP A 277 -12.09 24.27 3.10
CA ASP A 277 -11.04 23.43 3.65
C ASP A 277 -11.26 23.07 5.13
N ALA A 278 -11.90 23.96 5.89
CA ALA A 278 -12.26 23.71 7.30
C ALA A 278 -13.29 22.58 7.48
N ALA A 279 -13.98 22.17 6.43
CA ALA A 279 -14.94 21.06 6.46
C ALA A 279 -14.28 19.69 6.31
N MET A 280 -12.98 19.63 6.03
CA MET A 280 -12.24 18.37 5.88
C MET A 280 -11.17 18.22 6.94
N GLU A 281 -10.82 16.94 7.24
CA GLU A 281 -9.64 16.62 8.03
C GLU A 281 -8.36 17.00 7.26
N PRO A 282 -7.41 17.71 7.89
CA PRO A 282 -6.15 18.04 7.25
C PRO A 282 -5.32 16.76 7.02
N PRO A 283 -4.54 16.67 5.93
CA PRO A 283 -3.59 15.57 5.79
C PRO A 283 -2.41 15.78 6.74
N MET A 284 -1.73 14.71 7.12
CA MET A 284 -0.43 14.81 7.74
C MET A 284 0.58 15.48 6.79
N ILE A 285 0.53 15.12 5.51
CA ILE A 285 1.44 15.63 4.48
C ILE A 285 0.69 15.78 3.16
N TRP A 286 0.82 16.95 2.52
CA TRP A 286 0.55 17.14 1.11
C TRP A 286 1.80 16.78 0.29
N VAL A 287 1.65 15.97 -0.77
CA VAL A 287 2.77 15.52 -1.61
C VAL A 287 2.51 15.90 -3.07
N THR A 288 3.36 16.76 -3.63
CA THR A 288 3.22 17.15 -5.04
C THR A 288 3.66 16.04 -5.99
N ASN A 289 3.09 16.02 -7.21
CA ASN A 289 3.43 15.03 -8.24
C ASN A 289 4.91 15.06 -8.67
N ALA A 290 5.59 16.18 -8.49
CA ALA A 290 7.03 16.28 -8.76
C ALA A 290 7.85 15.44 -7.77
N LYS A 291 7.34 15.23 -6.55
CA LYS A 291 8.00 14.42 -5.51
C LYS A 291 7.53 12.98 -5.53
N ASP A 292 6.24 12.76 -5.44
CA ASP A 292 5.63 11.45 -5.55
C ASP A 292 4.28 11.55 -6.26
N ARG A 293 4.06 10.64 -7.19
CA ARG A 293 2.79 10.50 -7.90
C ARG A 293 2.14 9.20 -7.46
N SER A 294 0.94 9.27 -6.93
CA SER A 294 0.21 8.10 -6.48
C SER A 294 0.93 7.32 -5.36
N PRO A 295 1.03 7.91 -4.17
CA PRO A 295 1.50 7.19 -2.99
C PRO A 295 0.64 5.93 -2.78
N ALA A 296 1.27 4.88 -2.25
CA ALA A 296 0.64 3.59 -2.04
C ALA A 296 0.69 3.18 -0.56
N GLU A 297 0.89 1.89 -0.28
CA GLU A 297 0.87 1.40 1.09
C GLU A 297 2.01 2.01 1.93
N MET A 298 1.72 2.26 3.19
CA MET A 298 2.72 2.65 4.18
C MET A 298 3.05 1.46 5.06
N VAL A 299 4.32 1.38 5.49
CA VAL A 299 4.83 0.25 6.27
C VAL A 299 5.73 0.75 7.37
N TRP A 300 5.52 0.27 8.60
CA TRP A 300 6.45 0.50 9.70
C TRP A 300 7.64 -0.45 9.60
N VAL A 301 8.84 0.10 9.73
CA VAL A 301 10.06 -0.71 9.92
C VAL A 301 9.98 -1.32 11.32
N PRO A 302 10.05 -2.66 11.48
CA PRO A 302 10.05 -3.27 12.80
C PRO A 302 11.18 -2.71 13.67
N SER A 303 10.91 -2.54 14.96
CA SER A 303 11.82 -1.82 15.86
C SER A 303 13.20 -2.46 16.03
N ASP A 304 13.29 -3.76 15.76
CA ASP A 304 14.49 -4.59 15.87
C ASP A 304 15.21 -4.83 14.54
N THR A 305 14.71 -4.24 13.44
CA THR A 305 15.29 -4.36 12.11
C THR A 305 15.85 -3.02 11.61
N TRP A 306 16.69 -3.05 10.58
CA TRP A 306 17.27 -1.88 9.91
C TRP A 306 18.02 -0.92 10.86
N GLY A 307 18.51 -1.39 12.02
CA GLY A 307 19.34 -0.63 12.95
C GLY A 307 18.68 0.68 13.39
N ALA A 308 19.32 1.80 13.14
CA ALA A 308 18.81 3.11 13.52
C ALA A 308 17.50 3.54 12.82
N LEU A 309 17.09 2.83 11.76
CA LEU A 309 15.81 3.07 11.06
C LEU A 309 14.64 2.31 11.69
N GLY A 310 14.88 1.41 12.65
CA GLY A 310 13.82 0.69 13.36
C GLY A 310 12.80 1.67 13.95
N GLY A 311 11.49 1.37 13.77
CA GLY A 311 10.40 2.24 14.17
C GLY A 311 10.12 3.43 13.24
N SER A 312 10.81 3.53 12.09
CA SER A 312 10.51 4.54 11.08
C SER A 312 9.33 4.12 10.21
N LEU A 313 8.61 5.10 9.69
CA LEU A 313 7.50 4.89 8.75
C LEU A 313 8.00 5.05 7.31
N LEU A 314 7.62 4.12 6.44
CA LEU A 314 7.91 4.16 5.01
C LEU A 314 6.63 4.39 4.21
N ASN A 315 6.72 5.11 3.09
CA ASN A 315 5.69 5.24 2.06
C ASN A 315 6.19 4.62 0.76
N LEU A 316 5.42 3.73 0.18
CA LEU A 316 5.67 3.12 -1.11
C LEU A 316 5.00 3.95 -2.21
N SER A 317 5.59 3.97 -3.40
CA SER A 317 5.06 4.73 -4.53
C SER A 317 4.62 3.84 -5.68
N TYR A 318 3.33 3.83 -5.95
CA TYR A 318 2.76 3.21 -7.14
C TYR A 318 3.14 3.99 -8.42
N GLY A 319 3.16 5.32 -8.35
CA GLY A 319 3.36 6.16 -9.52
C GLY A 319 4.81 6.31 -9.97
N THR A 320 5.78 6.19 -9.05
CA THR A 320 7.20 6.47 -9.36
C THR A 320 8.12 5.27 -9.11
N GLY A 321 7.62 4.19 -8.49
CA GLY A 321 8.44 3.04 -8.14
C GLY A 321 9.54 3.37 -7.14
N ARG A 322 9.26 4.27 -6.18
CA ARG A 322 10.21 4.74 -5.15
C ARG A 322 9.73 4.38 -3.76
N ILE A 323 10.63 4.44 -2.81
CA ILE A 323 10.33 4.30 -1.38
C ILE A 323 10.78 5.57 -0.67
N PHE A 324 9.94 6.08 0.21
CA PHE A 324 10.20 7.27 1.01
C PHE A 324 10.18 6.93 2.49
N ILE A 325 11.11 7.46 3.28
CA ILE A 325 10.96 7.55 4.72
C ILE A 325 10.09 8.77 5.04
N VAL A 326 9.28 8.65 6.10
CA VAL A 326 8.29 9.65 6.50
C VAL A 326 8.59 10.18 7.89
N PRO A 327 9.58 11.10 8.05
CA PRO A 327 9.80 11.79 9.30
C PRO A 327 8.58 12.66 9.65
N HIS A 328 8.10 12.56 10.88
CA HIS A 328 6.88 13.24 11.33
C HIS A 328 6.94 13.60 12.81
N GLU A 329 6.05 14.49 13.22
CA GLU A 329 5.76 14.82 14.62
C GLU A 329 4.27 14.81 14.91
N ALA A 330 3.92 14.39 16.12
CA ALA A 330 2.56 14.50 16.64
C ALA A 330 2.35 15.90 17.25
N LEU A 331 1.19 16.49 16.97
CA LEU A 331 0.75 17.79 17.48
C LEU A 331 -0.58 17.56 18.17
N ASP A 332 -0.67 17.60 19.48
CA ASP A 332 -1.92 17.33 20.19
C ASP A 332 -2.85 16.31 19.46
N ASP A 333 -3.79 16.83 18.64
CA ASP A 333 -4.74 16.04 17.86
C ASP A 333 -4.32 15.80 16.41
N ASP A 334 -3.33 16.52 15.87
CA ASP A 334 -2.90 16.46 14.47
C ASP A 334 -1.48 15.91 14.32
N TRP A 335 -1.10 15.67 13.09
CA TRP A 335 0.24 15.23 12.72
C TRP A 335 0.73 16.03 11.52
N GLN A 336 2.03 16.28 11.50
CA GLN A 336 2.70 16.92 10.37
C GLN A 336 4.03 16.23 10.11
N GLY A 337 4.57 16.40 8.91
CA GLY A 337 5.83 15.73 8.56
C GLY A 337 6.28 15.99 7.14
N ALA A 338 7.17 15.12 6.68
CA ALA A 338 7.71 15.16 5.34
C ALA A 338 7.92 13.76 4.77
N VAL A 339 8.13 13.68 3.46
CA VAL A 339 8.67 12.51 2.78
C VAL A 339 10.09 12.79 2.33
N CYS A 340 10.98 11.82 2.46
CA CYS A 340 12.34 11.86 1.96
C CYS A 340 12.66 10.53 1.27
N GLU A 341 13.15 10.57 0.03
CA GLU A 341 13.43 9.37 -0.76
C GLU A 341 14.55 8.54 -0.14
N LEU A 342 14.40 7.22 -0.10
CA LEU A 342 15.48 6.30 0.22
C LEU A 342 16.57 6.39 -0.86
N PRO A 343 17.86 6.31 -0.49
CA PRO A 343 18.98 6.42 -1.44
C PRO A 343 19.17 5.10 -2.22
N ILE A 344 18.12 4.64 -2.88
CA ILE A 344 18.11 3.45 -3.73
C ILE A 344 17.57 3.77 -5.11
N PRO A 345 17.93 3.03 -6.17
CA PRO A 345 17.34 3.21 -7.49
C PRO A 345 15.83 3.06 -7.48
N ALA A 346 15.15 3.78 -8.36
CA ALA A 346 13.73 3.55 -8.61
C ALA A 346 13.53 2.18 -9.27
N PHE A 347 12.45 1.50 -8.89
CA PHE A 347 12.09 0.21 -9.48
C PHE A 347 11.51 0.38 -10.90
N ALA A 348 11.64 -0.65 -11.72
CA ALA A 348 11.11 -0.66 -13.08
C ALA A 348 9.58 -0.77 -13.14
N THR A 349 8.91 -0.86 -12.00
CA THR A 349 7.46 -0.90 -11.86
C THR A 349 7.01 -0.07 -10.66
N GLY A 350 5.74 0.28 -10.60
CA GLY A 350 5.13 0.87 -9.41
C GLY A 350 5.15 -0.12 -8.25
N ILE A 351 5.32 0.38 -7.02
CA ILE A 351 5.30 -0.42 -5.80
C ILE A 351 4.02 -0.11 -5.05
N MET A 352 3.18 -1.13 -4.85
CA MET A 352 1.87 -0.95 -4.21
C MET A 352 1.80 -1.48 -2.79
N ARG A 353 2.41 -2.63 -2.53
CA ARG A 353 2.31 -3.35 -1.25
C ARG A 353 3.68 -3.69 -0.71
N GLY A 354 3.81 -3.65 0.62
CA GLY A 354 5.04 -3.98 1.31
C GLY A 354 4.80 -4.79 2.57
N ARG A 355 5.70 -5.71 2.84
CA ARG A 355 5.73 -6.53 4.07
C ARG A 355 7.16 -6.74 4.50
N PHE A 356 7.42 -6.68 5.79
CA PHE A 356 8.67 -7.16 6.34
C PHE A 356 8.62 -8.68 6.50
N GLY A 357 9.62 -9.38 5.97
CA GLY A 357 9.79 -10.81 6.15
C GLY A 357 10.44 -11.15 7.49
N LEU A 358 10.42 -12.45 7.84
CA LEU A 358 11.08 -12.95 9.05
C LEU A 358 12.61 -12.76 9.02
N ASP A 359 13.18 -12.54 7.85
CA ASP A 359 14.60 -12.20 7.64
C ASP A 359 14.93 -10.71 7.89
N GLY A 360 13.93 -9.91 8.29
CA GLY A 360 14.07 -8.47 8.54
C GLY A 360 14.18 -7.63 7.27
N ALA A 361 14.02 -8.20 6.08
CA ALA A 361 14.01 -7.48 4.83
C ALA A 361 12.60 -6.98 4.49
N LEU A 362 12.52 -5.86 3.77
CA LEU A 362 11.27 -5.36 3.21
C LEU A 362 11.05 -6.02 1.83
N TYR A 363 9.92 -6.70 1.69
CA TYR A 363 9.45 -7.20 0.41
C TYR A 363 8.41 -6.26 -0.16
N THR A 364 8.45 -6.06 -1.49
CA THR A 364 7.53 -5.16 -2.16
C THR A 364 7.01 -5.80 -3.44
N ALA A 365 5.72 -5.59 -3.72
CA ALA A 365 5.09 -6.01 -4.95
C ALA A 365 4.25 -4.88 -5.55
N GLY A 366 4.10 -4.92 -6.87
CA GLY A 366 3.25 -3.96 -7.55
C GLY A 366 3.24 -4.13 -9.06
N MET A 367 2.62 -3.17 -9.72
CA MET A 367 2.41 -3.16 -11.16
C MET A 367 2.68 -1.77 -11.73
N PHE A 368 2.80 -1.65 -13.07
CA PHE A 368 3.03 -0.36 -13.68
C PHE A 368 1.83 0.59 -13.47
N ALA A 369 2.16 1.85 -13.18
CA ALA A 369 1.17 2.92 -13.07
C ALA A 369 0.77 3.45 -14.45
N TRP A 370 -0.46 3.96 -14.55
CA TRP A 370 -1.07 4.50 -15.76
C TRP A 370 -0.28 5.60 -16.48
N ALA A 371 0.58 6.33 -15.77
CA ALA A 371 1.39 7.42 -16.31
C ALA A 371 2.78 7.49 -15.67
N GLY A 372 3.28 6.37 -15.18
CA GLY A 372 4.57 6.27 -14.50
C GLY A 372 5.75 6.10 -15.45
N ASN A 373 6.93 6.07 -14.88
CA ASN A 373 8.17 5.72 -15.56
C ASN A 373 8.39 4.20 -15.61
N ALA A 374 7.39 3.42 -15.16
CA ALA A 374 7.48 1.98 -15.09
C ALA A 374 7.59 1.37 -16.49
N THR A 375 8.60 0.54 -16.67
CA THR A 375 8.87 -0.19 -17.92
C THR A 375 8.49 -1.66 -17.84
N SER A 376 8.22 -2.18 -16.62
CA SER A 376 7.80 -3.56 -16.37
C SER A 376 6.33 -3.62 -15.99
N PRO A 377 5.55 -4.60 -16.51
CA PRO A 377 4.14 -4.79 -16.19
C PRO A 377 3.89 -5.03 -14.70
N GLY A 378 4.81 -5.71 -14.04
CA GLY A 378 4.77 -6.01 -12.63
C GLY A 378 6.17 -6.23 -12.07
N GLY A 379 6.27 -6.27 -10.74
CA GLY A 379 7.52 -6.54 -10.05
C GLY A 379 7.29 -7.11 -8.66
N PHE A 380 8.27 -7.89 -8.21
CA PHE A 380 8.36 -8.39 -6.86
C PHE A 380 9.82 -8.31 -6.43
N HIS A 381 10.10 -7.66 -5.29
CA HIS A 381 11.45 -7.29 -4.90
C HIS A 381 11.66 -7.48 -3.41
N ARG A 382 12.93 -7.63 -2.99
CA ARG A 382 13.36 -7.60 -1.59
C ARG A 382 14.39 -6.49 -1.39
N ILE A 383 14.22 -5.70 -0.35
CA ILE A 383 15.13 -4.64 0.08
C ILE A 383 15.73 -5.02 1.43
N THR A 384 17.02 -5.21 1.47
CA THR A 384 17.78 -5.59 2.68
C THR A 384 18.62 -4.40 3.14
N HIS A 385 18.56 -4.06 4.42
CA HIS A 385 19.49 -3.11 5.02
C HIS A 385 20.78 -3.84 5.44
N LEU A 386 21.93 -3.39 4.91
CA LEU A 386 23.23 -4.05 5.07
C LEU A 386 23.97 -3.63 6.35
N GLY A 387 23.35 -2.79 7.20
CA GLY A 387 23.95 -2.31 8.44
C GLY A 387 24.86 -1.08 8.28
N GLY A 388 25.04 -0.56 7.08
CA GLY A 388 25.79 0.69 6.83
C GLY A 388 25.01 1.95 7.19
N ALA A 389 25.70 3.10 7.24
CA ALA A 389 25.07 4.40 7.45
C ALA A 389 24.16 4.77 6.27
N SER A 390 22.96 5.22 6.56
CA SER A 390 21.98 5.63 5.55
C SER A 390 21.72 7.14 5.55
N HIS A 391 22.06 7.82 6.65
CA HIS A 391 21.88 9.27 6.86
C HIS A 391 20.48 9.75 6.44
N LEU A 392 19.45 9.04 6.91
CA LEU A 392 18.05 9.37 6.61
C LEU A 392 17.39 10.15 7.76
N PRO A 393 16.52 11.12 7.44
CA PRO A 393 15.76 11.84 8.47
C PRO A 393 14.72 10.89 9.09
N ARG A 394 14.72 10.76 10.43
CA ARG A 394 13.81 9.92 11.19
C ARG A 394 12.63 10.67 11.79
N THR A 395 12.92 11.86 12.32
CA THR A 395 11.90 12.75 12.88
C THR A 395 12.14 14.17 12.39
N ILE A 396 11.08 14.96 12.42
CA ILE A 396 11.12 16.36 12.07
C ILE A 396 10.26 17.12 13.07
N LYS A 397 10.70 18.31 13.48
CA LYS A 397 9.97 19.19 14.40
C LYS A 397 10.08 20.64 13.93
N ALA A 398 8.93 21.28 13.76
CA ALA A 398 8.85 22.69 13.38
C ALA A 398 8.49 23.55 14.60
N THR A 399 9.31 24.56 14.89
CA THR A 399 9.07 25.53 15.95
C THR A 399 9.24 26.96 15.41
N HIS A 400 8.90 27.98 16.17
CA HIS A 400 9.07 29.36 15.74
C HIS A 400 10.52 29.65 15.34
N GLY A 401 10.71 29.93 14.04
CA GLY A 401 12.01 30.25 13.45
C GLY A 401 12.99 29.08 13.32
N LYS A 402 12.57 27.84 13.58
CA LYS A 402 13.47 26.67 13.55
C LYS A 402 12.82 25.42 13.01
N LEU A 403 13.65 24.65 12.30
CA LEU A 403 13.30 23.27 11.89
C LEU A 403 14.37 22.33 12.45
N GLU A 404 13.96 21.34 13.21
CA GLU A 404 14.83 20.33 13.81
C GLU A 404 14.60 18.99 13.12
N ILE A 405 15.67 18.31 12.72
CA ILE A 405 15.62 17.04 12.00
C ILE A 405 16.59 16.07 12.66
N VAL A 406 16.10 14.92 13.12
CA VAL A 406 16.96 13.86 13.67
C VAL A 406 17.26 12.85 12.58
N PHE A 407 18.55 12.64 12.33
CA PHE A 407 19.04 11.66 11.35
C PHE A 407 19.32 10.29 11.98
N SER A 408 19.29 9.26 11.14
CA SER A 408 19.63 7.88 11.53
C SER A 408 21.10 7.74 11.96
N ASP A 409 22.00 8.53 11.38
CA ASP A 409 23.43 8.40 11.54
C ASP A 409 24.10 9.74 11.88
N PRO A 410 25.29 9.72 12.51
CA PRO A 410 25.98 10.95 12.86
C PRO A 410 26.38 11.79 11.65
N LEU A 411 26.24 13.10 11.77
CA LEU A 411 26.63 14.12 10.81
C LEU A 411 27.94 14.80 11.23
N ASP A 412 28.67 15.31 10.27
CA ASP A 412 29.85 16.15 10.51
C ASP A 412 29.43 17.59 10.81
N PRO A 413 29.73 18.14 11.99
CA PRO A 413 29.37 19.53 12.34
C PRO A 413 29.94 20.58 11.39
N GLU A 414 31.07 20.32 10.75
CA GLU A 414 31.71 21.20 9.77
C GLU A 414 31.28 20.89 8.33
N GLY A 415 30.47 19.86 8.14
CA GLY A 415 30.06 19.36 6.83
C GLY A 415 28.74 19.94 6.32
N ILE A 416 28.29 21.10 6.82
CA ILE A 416 27.04 21.75 6.37
C ILE A 416 27.36 22.82 5.35
N SER A 417 26.95 22.59 4.09
CA SER A 417 27.06 23.60 3.02
C SER A 417 25.82 24.50 3.04
N LEU A 418 25.77 25.48 3.94
CA LEU A 418 24.59 26.31 4.18
C LEU A 418 24.12 27.05 2.92
N ASP A 419 25.03 27.50 2.07
CA ASP A 419 24.74 28.15 0.78
C ASP A 419 24.07 27.23 -0.24
N GLN A 420 24.23 25.94 -0.07
CA GLN A 420 23.60 24.88 -0.88
C GLN A 420 22.30 24.34 -0.26
N CYS A 421 22.02 24.65 1.00
CA CYS A 421 20.75 24.34 1.62
C CYS A 421 19.69 25.35 1.19
N LYS A 422 18.53 24.86 0.73
CA LYS A 422 17.45 25.71 0.19
C LYS A 422 16.11 25.26 0.72
N MET A 423 15.27 26.23 1.07
CA MET A 423 13.89 25.99 1.43
C MET A 423 12.95 26.84 0.60
N ALA A 424 11.87 26.24 0.12
CA ALA A 424 10.77 26.94 -0.54
C ALA A 424 9.45 26.46 0.05
N THR A 425 8.46 27.34 0.09
CA THR A 425 7.09 27.03 0.59
C THR A 425 6.06 27.52 -0.39
N TRP A 426 4.88 26.91 -0.38
CA TRP A 426 3.72 27.33 -1.19
C TRP A 426 2.42 26.84 -0.59
N SER A 427 1.33 27.49 -1.00
CA SER A 427 -0.04 27.14 -0.65
C SER A 427 -0.71 26.35 -1.76
N LEU A 428 -1.77 25.62 -1.38
CA LEU A 428 -2.65 24.88 -2.27
C LEU A 428 -4.09 25.41 -2.13
N ARG A 429 -4.91 25.17 -3.15
CA ARG A 429 -6.34 25.50 -3.12
C ARG A 429 -7.15 24.26 -3.47
N ARG A 430 -8.06 23.86 -2.58
CA ARG A 430 -9.03 22.81 -2.84
C ARG A 430 -10.19 23.39 -3.64
N THR A 431 -10.44 22.82 -4.81
CA THR A 431 -11.53 23.26 -5.71
C THR A 431 -12.11 22.06 -6.44
N ALA A 432 -13.22 22.27 -7.18
CA ALA A 432 -13.77 21.28 -8.09
C ALA A 432 -12.85 20.94 -9.27
N ASN A 433 -11.77 21.68 -9.49
CA ASN A 433 -10.78 21.35 -10.53
C ASN A 433 -9.88 20.19 -10.12
N TYR A 434 -9.24 19.57 -11.10
CA TYR A 434 -8.28 18.52 -10.86
C TYR A 434 -6.96 19.11 -10.36
N GLY A 435 -6.58 18.77 -9.13
CA GLY A 435 -5.37 19.24 -8.50
C GLY A 435 -5.36 20.74 -8.19
N SER A 436 -4.21 21.24 -7.80
CA SER A 436 -3.94 22.65 -7.51
C SER A 436 -2.64 23.08 -8.11
N SER A 437 -2.59 24.30 -8.64
CA SER A 437 -1.32 25.00 -8.86
C SER A 437 -0.68 25.37 -7.53
N HIS A 438 0.58 25.76 -7.56
CA HIS A 438 1.24 26.41 -6.43
C HIS A 438 0.77 27.85 -6.34
N TYR A 439 0.53 28.32 -5.14
CA TYR A 439 0.18 29.69 -4.82
C TYR A 439 1.11 30.20 -3.73
N ASP A 440 1.37 31.48 -3.73
CA ASP A 440 2.18 32.15 -2.69
C ASP A 440 3.57 31.54 -2.54
N ASP A 441 4.17 31.13 -3.68
CA ASP A 441 5.51 30.56 -3.71
C ASP A 441 6.54 31.54 -3.16
N GLN A 442 7.32 31.10 -2.19
CA GLN A 442 8.39 31.89 -1.61
C GLN A 442 9.60 31.04 -1.24
N ALA A 443 10.80 31.59 -1.48
CA ALA A 443 12.02 31.05 -0.93
C ALA A 443 12.22 31.56 0.48
N LEU A 444 12.55 30.68 1.41
CA LEU A 444 12.88 31.04 2.79
C LEU A 444 14.41 31.03 2.99
N GLU A 445 14.90 32.06 3.66
CA GLU A 445 16.30 32.13 4.08
C GLU A 445 16.57 31.14 5.22
N ILE A 446 17.62 30.34 5.07
CA ILE A 446 18.20 29.53 6.12
C ILE A 446 19.40 30.32 6.65
N SER A 447 19.23 31.03 7.78
CA SER A 447 20.20 31.96 8.32
C SER A 447 21.29 31.28 9.15
N GLY A 448 21.08 30.03 9.53
CA GLY A 448 22.03 29.25 10.34
C GLY A 448 21.69 27.79 10.37
N ALA A 449 22.71 26.98 10.65
CA ALA A 449 22.55 25.55 10.87
C ALA A 449 23.51 25.07 11.95
N ARG A 450 23.09 24.11 12.76
CA ARG A 450 23.94 23.49 13.79
C ARG A 450 23.56 22.04 14.00
N ILE A 451 24.55 21.24 14.35
CA ILE A 451 24.36 19.85 14.80
C ILE A 451 24.49 19.82 16.33
N ALA A 452 23.53 19.18 16.99
CA ALA A 452 23.53 19.02 18.43
C ALA A 452 24.65 18.06 18.88
N ARG A 453 24.89 17.99 20.20
CA ARG A 453 25.96 17.15 20.81
C ARG A 453 25.78 15.66 20.57
N ASP A 454 24.56 15.21 20.25
CA ASP A 454 24.26 13.82 19.87
C ASP A 454 24.81 13.42 18.49
N GLY A 455 25.32 14.41 17.73
CA GLY A 455 25.83 14.25 16.38
C GLY A 455 24.78 13.96 15.32
N ARG A 456 23.48 13.89 15.67
CA ARG A 456 22.40 13.42 14.76
C ARG A 456 21.30 14.44 14.55
N THR A 457 21.14 15.36 15.48
CA THR A 457 20.09 16.37 15.42
C THR A 457 20.59 17.63 14.72
N LEU A 458 20.09 17.85 13.50
CA LEU A 458 20.30 19.08 12.74
C LEU A 458 19.21 20.09 13.11
N THR A 459 19.59 21.29 13.52
CA THR A 459 18.69 22.43 13.67
C THR A 459 19.02 23.48 12.62
N LEU A 460 18.02 23.90 11.85
CA LEU A 460 18.06 24.99 10.89
C LEU A 460 17.37 26.21 11.49
N ASP A 461 18.03 27.38 11.42
CA ASP A 461 17.44 28.66 11.79
C ASP A 461 16.78 29.26 10.54
N ILE A 462 15.45 29.40 10.55
CA ILE A 462 14.61 29.87 9.44
C ILE A 462 13.67 30.95 9.98
N PRO A 463 14.12 32.23 10.07
CA PRO A 463 13.41 33.29 10.79
C PRO A 463 11.97 33.53 10.34
N LYS A 464 11.67 33.25 9.07
CA LYS A 464 10.33 33.42 8.48
C LYS A 464 9.57 32.11 8.29
N LEU A 465 9.88 31.10 9.10
CA LEU A 465 9.13 29.83 9.07
C LEU A 465 7.72 30.06 9.60
N GLU A 466 6.74 29.74 8.77
CA GLU A 466 5.30 29.85 9.07
C GLU A 466 4.58 28.55 8.67
N PRO A 467 3.38 28.28 9.20
CA PRO A 467 2.54 27.20 8.69
C PRO A 467 2.35 27.28 7.19
N THR A 468 2.45 26.16 6.51
CA THR A 468 2.36 26.08 5.04
C THR A 468 1.80 24.74 4.60
N HIS A 469 1.03 24.73 3.49
CA HIS A 469 0.55 23.49 2.91
C HIS A 469 1.70 22.60 2.43
N CYS A 470 2.67 23.21 1.74
CA CYS A 470 3.81 22.48 1.24
C CYS A 470 5.11 23.24 1.45
N TYR A 471 6.17 22.49 1.74
CA TYR A 471 7.53 22.97 1.63
C TYR A 471 8.42 21.95 0.90
N GLU A 472 9.47 22.44 0.27
CA GLU A 472 10.61 21.66 -0.20
C GLU A 472 11.87 22.15 0.52
N LEU A 473 12.59 21.22 1.16
CA LEU A 473 13.86 21.49 1.84
C LEU A 473 14.95 20.63 1.22
N LYS A 474 15.89 21.29 0.54
CA LYS A 474 17.10 20.65 0.01
C LYS A 474 18.23 20.85 1.00
N LEU A 475 18.86 19.75 1.37
CA LEU A 475 19.99 19.71 2.29
C LEU A 475 21.21 19.17 1.58
N ASN A 476 22.35 19.83 1.80
CA ASN A 476 23.67 19.35 1.42
C ASN A 476 24.54 19.28 2.67
N LEU A 477 24.87 18.08 3.08
CA LEU A 477 25.50 17.76 4.36
C LEU A 477 26.62 16.76 4.13
N ARG A 478 27.43 16.52 5.17
CA ARG A 478 28.39 15.42 5.22
C ARG A 478 28.15 14.57 6.45
N GLY A 479 28.26 13.26 6.31
CA GLY A 479 28.25 12.31 7.43
C GLY A 479 29.57 12.39 8.22
N ALA A 480 29.53 11.99 9.50
CA ALA A 480 30.75 11.85 10.31
C ALA A 480 31.73 10.81 9.74
N ASP A 481 31.26 9.93 8.89
CA ASP A 481 32.04 8.96 8.12
C ASP A 481 32.65 9.52 6.81
N GLY A 482 32.41 10.83 6.53
CA GLY A 482 32.87 11.51 5.33
C GLY A 482 31.95 11.39 4.12
N THR A 483 30.83 10.69 4.22
CA THR A 483 29.87 10.51 3.11
C THR A 483 29.20 11.85 2.79
N GLU A 484 29.20 12.24 1.49
CA GLU A 484 28.39 13.37 1.01
C GLU A 484 26.90 12.99 1.00
N ILE A 485 26.07 13.89 1.55
CA ILE A 485 24.65 13.64 1.78
C ILE A 485 23.80 14.71 1.09
N GLU A 486 23.07 14.32 0.07
CA GLU A 486 22.03 15.14 -0.50
C GLU A 486 20.67 14.59 -0.09
N ARG A 487 19.83 15.42 0.56
CA ARG A 487 18.46 15.03 0.94
C ARG A 487 17.49 16.11 0.50
N ASN A 488 16.37 15.66 -0.03
CA ASN A 488 15.27 16.53 -0.42
C ASN A 488 14.02 16.08 0.33
N LEU A 489 13.63 16.86 1.35
CA LEU A 489 12.41 16.65 2.11
C LEU A 489 11.28 17.48 1.49
N HIS A 490 10.11 16.87 1.38
CA HIS A 490 8.89 17.54 0.95
C HIS A 490 7.80 17.28 1.99
N GLY A 491 7.21 18.35 2.54
CA GLY A 491 6.33 18.19 3.68
C GLY A 491 5.32 19.31 3.87
N THR A 492 4.62 19.24 5.01
CA THR A 492 3.57 20.16 5.45
C THR A 492 3.89 20.64 6.87
N ILE A 493 3.60 21.90 7.16
CA ILE A 493 3.64 22.46 8.51
C ILE A 493 2.27 23.06 8.81
N HIS A 494 1.55 22.44 9.75
CA HIS A 494 0.25 22.94 10.19
C HIS A 494 0.39 23.95 11.33
N ARG A 495 1.30 23.67 12.25
CA ARG A 495 1.55 24.51 13.45
C ARG A 495 3.03 24.53 13.80
N LEU A 496 3.45 25.62 14.40
CA LEU A 496 4.76 25.74 14.98
C LEU A 496 4.67 25.46 16.48
N GLY A 497 5.47 24.50 16.95
CA GLY A 497 5.57 24.17 18.36
C GLY A 497 6.26 25.29 19.16
N ALA A 498 6.15 25.25 20.48
CA ALA A 498 6.91 26.14 21.35
C ALA A 498 8.42 25.86 21.19
N THR A 499 9.22 26.91 21.16
CA THR A 499 10.68 26.78 21.21
C THR A 499 11.07 26.11 22.53
N SER A 500 11.78 24.98 22.43
CA SER A 500 12.42 24.41 23.64
C SER A 500 13.38 25.46 24.22
N SER A 501 13.12 25.88 25.45
CA SER A 501 13.96 26.83 26.20
C SER A 501 15.32 26.22 26.50
#